data_8ac9fbc3e9d45d9f318d1f9aa75b8a83
#
_entry.id   8ac9fbc3e9d45d9f318d1f9aa75b8a83
#
_cell.length_a   1.000
_cell.length_b   1.000
_cell.length_c   1.000
_cell.angle_alpha   90.00
_cell.angle_beta   90.00
_cell.angle_gamma   90.00
#
_symmetry.space_group_name_H-M   'P 1'
#
loop_
_entity.id
_entity.type
_entity.pdbx_description
1 polymer ?
#
loop_
_entity_poly.entity_id
_entity_poly.type
_entity_poly.pdbx_seq_one_letter_code
_entity_poly.pdbx_strand_id
1 'polypeptide(L)'
;MANHKSAEKRARQTERRTVENNARRSRLRGSTKKVEEAIKSGDKKAAAEALRAAQPDIQRGATARVIAKSAASRRVSRLNARIKAMA
;
A
#
# COMPACT_ATOMS: atom_id res chain seq x y z
N MET A 1 -9.53 -10.15 -38.35
CA MET A 1 -8.91 -11.13 -37.50
C MET A 1 -7.69 -10.65 -36.74
N ALA A 2 -7.05 -9.56 -37.22
CA ALA A 2 -6.01 -8.90 -36.42
C ALA A 2 -6.50 -8.49 -35.03
N ASN A 3 -7.80 -8.16 -34.89
CA ASN A 3 -8.42 -7.76 -33.65
C ASN A 3 -8.47 -8.87 -32.59
N HIS A 4 -8.51 -10.12 -33.03
CA HIS A 4 -8.58 -11.27 -32.13
C HIS A 4 -7.30 -11.46 -31.31
N LYS A 5 -6.15 -11.40 -31.99
CA LYS A 5 -4.84 -11.53 -31.34
C LYS A 5 -4.57 -10.36 -30.39
N SER A 6 -4.98 -9.14 -30.80
CA SER A 6 -4.85 -7.93 -29.99
C SER A 6 -5.71 -8.03 -28.73
N ALA A 7 -6.94 -8.54 -28.85
CA ALA A 7 -7.84 -8.73 -27.72
C ALA A 7 -7.30 -9.75 -26.72
N GLU A 8 -6.74 -10.86 -27.22
CA GLU A 8 -6.11 -11.87 -26.38
C GLU A 8 -4.91 -11.32 -25.63
N LYS A 9 -4.08 -10.54 -26.31
CA LYS A 9 -2.92 -9.90 -25.71
C LYS A 9 -3.34 -8.93 -24.61
N ARG A 10 -4.37 -8.12 -24.87
CA ARG A 10 -4.92 -7.18 -23.89
C ARG A 10 -5.47 -7.92 -22.67
N ALA A 11 -6.19 -9.01 -22.90
CA ALA A 11 -6.74 -9.83 -21.82
C ALA A 11 -5.64 -10.37 -20.92
N ARG A 12 -4.55 -10.90 -21.49
CA ARG A 12 -3.41 -11.40 -20.73
C ARG A 12 -2.71 -10.29 -19.95
N GLN A 13 -2.54 -9.10 -20.55
CA GLN A 13 -1.95 -7.95 -19.89
C GLN A 13 -2.81 -7.46 -18.73
N THR A 14 -4.12 -7.41 -18.92
CA THR A 14 -5.07 -7.00 -17.88
C THR A 14 -5.04 -7.99 -16.72
N GLU A 15 -5.04 -9.28 -17.01
CA GLU A 15 -4.95 -10.32 -15.98
C GLU A 15 -3.68 -10.18 -15.16
N ARG A 16 -2.54 -10.00 -15.83
CA ARG A 16 -1.25 -9.80 -15.16
C ARG A 16 -1.26 -8.57 -14.26
N ARG A 17 -1.77 -7.44 -14.77
CA ARG A 17 -1.89 -6.19 -14.00
C ARG A 17 -2.79 -6.37 -12.80
N THR A 18 -3.89 -7.07 -12.96
CA THR A 18 -4.84 -7.33 -11.87
C THR A 18 -4.16 -8.12 -10.75
N VAL A 19 -3.42 -9.17 -11.10
CA VAL A 19 -2.69 -9.99 -10.12
C VAL A 19 -1.63 -9.14 -9.40
N GLU A 20 -0.85 -8.37 -10.13
CA GLU A 20 0.18 -7.50 -9.55
C GLU A 20 -0.42 -6.43 -8.64
N ASN A 21 -1.51 -5.79 -9.08
CA ASN A 21 -2.17 -4.76 -8.29
C ASN A 21 -2.80 -5.32 -7.02
N ASN A 22 -3.39 -6.50 -7.09
CA ASN A 22 -3.94 -7.16 -5.92
C ASN A 22 -2.85 -7.51 -4.90
N ALA A 23 -1.69 -7.96 -5.38
CA ALA A 23 -0.54 -8.23 -4.53
C ALA A 23 -0.06 -6.94 -3.83
N ARG A 24 0.02 -5.83 -4.55
CA ARG A 24 0.40 -4.52 -3.98
C ARG A 24 -0.59 -4.04 -2.94
N ARG A 25 -1.90 -4.18 -3.21
CA ARG A 25 -2.95 -3.82 -2.24
C ARG A 25 -2.86 -4.64 -0.99
N SER A 26 -2.60 -5.94 -1.12
CA SER A 26 -2.44 -6.84 0.02
C SER A 26 -1.25 -6.45 0.89
N ARG A 27 -0.11 -6.14 0.27
CA ARG A 27 1.08 -5.67 0.99
C ARG A 27 0.81 -4.37 1.73
N LEU A 28 0.16 -3.44 1.07
CA LEU A 28 -0.18 -2.14 1.65
C LEU A 28 -1.10 -2.30 2.86
N ARG A 29 -2.14 -3.13 2.75
CA ARG A 29 -3.04 -3.42 3.86
C ARG A 29 -2.32 -4.09 5.01
N GLY A 30 -1.48 -5.08 4.72
CA GLY A 30 -0.69 -5.79 5.72
C GLY A 30 0.26 -4.87 6.47
N SER A 31 0.99 -4.02 5.74
CA SER A 31 1.92 -3.06 6.34
C SER A 31 1.18 -2.05 7.20
N THR A 32 0.07 -1.49 6.71
CA THR A 32 -0.75 -0.53 7.46
C THR A 32 -1.32 -1.17 8.72
N LYS A 33 -1.80 -2.40 8.62
CA LYS A 33 -2.34 -3.15 9.75
C LYS A 33 -1.31 -3.35 10.85
N LYS A 34 -0.07 -3.65 10.48
CA LYS A 34 1.03 -3.80 11.45
C LYS A 34 1.29 -2.52 12.22
N VAL A 35 1.24 -1.37 11.53
CA VAL A 35 1.38 -0.06 12.19
C VAL A 35 0.24 0.18 13.17
N GLU A 36 -1.00 -0.08 12.75
CA GLU A 36 -2.17 0.10 13.59
C GLU A 36 -2.15 -0.81 14.82
N GLU A 37 -1.74 -2.07 14.66
CA GLU A 37 -1.60 -3.02 15.76
C GLU A 37 -0.55 -2.54 16.76
N ALA A 38 0.58 -2.02 16.28
CA ALA A 38 1.62 -1.48 17.15
C ALA A 38 1.13 -0.26 17.93
N ILE A 39 0.34 0.61 17.29
CA ILE A 39 -0.27 1.77 17.95
C ILE A 39 -1.23 1.30 19.04
N LYS A 40 -2.07 0.30 18.76
CA LYS A 40 -3.01 -0.26 19.71
C LYS A 40 -2.32 -0.91 20.90
N SER A 41 -1.15 -1.52 20.68
CA SER A 41 -0.38 -2.14 21.77
C SER A 41 0.27 -1.11 22.69
N GLY A 42 0.31 0.16 22.30
CA GLY A 42 0.89 1.23 23.11
C GLY A 42 2.42 1.33 23.03
N ASP A 43 3.05 0.57 22.16
CA ASP A 43 4.50 0.60 21.98
C ASP A 43 4.87 1.60 20.88
N LYS A 44 5.26 2.81 21.30
CA LYS A 44 5.62 3.90 20.39
C LYS A 44 6.81 3.53 19.50
N LYS A 45 7.82 2.88 20.04
CA LYS A 45 9.01 2.48 19.30
C LYS A 45 8.67 1.46 18.22
N ALA A 46 7.87 0.44 18.56
CA ALA A 46 7.41 -0.56 17.61
C ALA A 46 6.55 0.07 16.53
N ALA A 47 5.69 1.03 16.89
CA ALA A 47 4.85 1.74 15.93
C ALA A 47 5.69 2.56 14.95
N ALA A 48 6.71 3.25 15.43
CA ALA A 48 7.63 4.03 14.58
C ALA A 48 8.41 3.13 13.61
N GLU A 49 8.87 1.99 14.08
CA GLU A 49 9.58 1.01 13.25
C GLU A 49 8.64 0.40 12.20
N ALA A 50 7.42 0.07 12.59
CA ALA A 50 6.40 -0.47 11.68
C ALA A 50 6.05 0.54 10.59
N LEU A 51 5.91 1.82 10.93
CA LEU A 51 5.65 2.87 9.94
C LEU A 51 6.82 3.03 8.97
N ARG A 52 8.05 3.00 9.48
CA ARG A 52 9.24 3.07 8.65
C ARG A 52 9.27 1.93 7.64
N ALA A 53 8.90 0.73 8.06
CA ALA A 53 8.82 -0.44 7.18
C ALA A 53 7.64 -0.35 6.20
N ALA A 54 6.54 0.28 6.60
CA ALA A 54 5.33 0.41 5.78
C ALA A 54 5.46 1.50 4.70
N GLN A 55 6.25 2.54 4.93
CA GLN A 55 6.39 3.65 3.99
C GLN A 55 6.76 3.22 2.57
N PRO A 56 7.75 2.34 2.34
CA PRO A 56 8.07 1.87 0.99
C PRO A 56 6.89 1.19 0.30
N ASP A 57 6.10 0.41 1.02
CA ASP A 57 4.93 -0.27 0.46
C ASP A 57 3.84 0.71 0.06
N ILE A 58 3.59 1.72 0.90
CA ILE A 58 2.62 2.78 0.61
C ILE A 58 3.09 3.59 -0.60
N GLN A 59 4.38 3.91 -0.67
CA GLN A 59 4.98 4.67 -1.76
C GLN A 59 4.93 3.90 -3.08
N ARG A 60 5.21 2.60 -3.05
CA ARG A 60 5.09 1.73 -4.23
C ARG A 60 3.64 1.64 -4.71
N GLY A 61 2.69 1.59 -3.77
CA GLY A 61 1.26 1.62 -4.10
C GLY A 61 0.88 2.89 -4.84
N ALA A 62 1.41 4.04 -4.42
CA ALA A 62 1.17 5.32 -5.08
C ALA A 62 1.84 5.36 -6.47
N THR A 63 3.07 4.90 -6.58
CA THR A 63 3.80 4.84 -7.85
C THR A 63 3.10 3.95 -8.87
N ALA A 64 2.59 2.81 -8.43
CA ALA A 64 1.84 1.87 -9.27
C ALA A 64 0.39 2.29 -9.50
N ARG A 65 -0.03 3.44 -8.94
CA ARG A 65 -1.40 3.98 -9.05
C ARG A 65 -2.46 3.04 -8.46
N VAL A 66 -2.09 2.20 -7.54
CA VAL A 66 -3.02 1.37 -6.76
C VAL A 66 -3.79 2.26 -5.77
N ILE A 67 -3.12 3.28 -5.26
CA ILE A 67 -3.74 4.36 -4.47
C ILE A 67 -3.28 5.70 -5.03
N ALA A 68 -4.06 6.75 -4.82
CA ALA A 68 -3.70 8.09 -5.23
C ALA A 68 -2.52 8.61 -4.38
N LYS A 69 -1.64 9.43 -4.96
CA LYS A 69 -0.54 10.06 -4.24
C LYS A 69 -1.00 10.83 -3.01
N SER A 70 -2.09 11.57 -3.15
CA SER A 70 -2.68 12.33 -2.04
C SER A 70 -3.15 11.42 -0.92
N ALA A 71 -3.74 10.27 -1.26
CA ALA A 71 -4.18 9.28 -0.28
C ALA A 71 -2.99 8.65 0.44
N ALA A 72 -1.90 8.35 -0.27
CA ALA A 72 -0.68 7.80 0.30
C ALA A 72 -0.06 8.78 1.30
N SER A 73 0.10 10.03 0.91
CA SER A 73 0.64 11.09 1.77
C SER A 73 -0.21 11.27 3.01
N ARG A 74 -1.52 11.26 2.86
CA ARG A 74 -2.48 11.42 3.97
C ARG A 74 -2.39 10.26 4.95
N ARG A 75 -2.26 9.03 4.48
CA ARG A 75 -2.11 7.85 5.33
C ARG A 75 -0.84 7.93 6.17
N VAL A 76 0.29 8.23 5.54
CA VAL A 76 1.57 8.36 6.24
C VAL A 76 1.50 9.47 7.28
N SER A 77 0.97 10.62 6.90
CA SER A 77 0.83 11.78 7.77
C SER A 77 -0.04 11.48 8.99
N ARG A 78 -1.19 10.84 8.79
CA ARG A 78 -2.11 10.48 9.88
C ARG A 78 -1.51 9.45 10.82
N LEU A 79 -0.86 8.43 10.30
CA LEU A 79 -0.21 7.40 11.11
C LEU A 79 0.92 8.02 11.93
N ASN A 80 1.71 8.90 11.31
CA ASN A 80 2.80 9.59 11.98
C ASN A 80 2.27 10.48 13.12
N ALA A 81 1.17 11.19 12.88
CA ALA A 81 0.54 12.03 13.91
C ALA A 81 0.04 11.19 15.09
N ARG A 82 -0.57 10.03 14.82
CA ARG A 82 -1.02 9.11 15.87
C ARG A 82 0.14 8.59 16.70
N ILE A 83 1.25 8.26 16.07
CA ILE A 83 2.46 7.77 16.76
C ILE A 83 3.05 8.88 17.61
N LYS A 84 3.13 10.10 17.10
CA LYS A 84 3.62 11.25 17.88
C LYS A 84 2.78 11.53 19.12
N ALA A 85 1.49 11.28 19.04
CA ALA A 85 0.58 11.46 20.17
C ALA A 85 0.70 10.36 21.24
N MET A 86 1.41 9.30 20.97
CA MET A 86 1.63 8.20 21.92
C MET A 86 2.61 8.64 23.02
N ALA A 87 2.33 8.14 24.20
CA ALA A 87 3.17 8.43 25.38
C ALA A 87 4.53 7.73 25.32
#